data_94fe8c0568ae4f565a34d0a18e88b0f5
#
_entry.id   94fe8c0568ae4f565a34d0a18e88b0f5
#
_cell.length_a   1.000
_cell.length_b   1.000
_cell.length_c   1.000
_cell.angle_alpha   90.00
_cell.angle_beta   90.00
_cell.angle_gamma   90.00
#
_symmetry.space_group_name_H-M   'P 1'
#
loop_
_entity.id
_entity.type
_entity.pdbx_description
1 polymer ?
#
loop_
_entity_poly.entity_id
_entity_poly.type
_entity_poly.pdbx_seq_one_letter_code
_entity_poly.pdbx_strand_id
1 'polypeptide(L)'
;LGDVYKRQDDNQKNPIRKIDEAGNWTERFEGCNASGEPNFIIRRDIEYAGGGNDWEKIPVRGKVKKVQQRSYVAIAKGPQAVDKGEKKGQFFVYEFGENGRKVKEERFTEAGVCREKIQYEYNENGNLSKESHYTPAGVLTVNKNYGYDKEGRLKHCSILDDKGEIMQRDVFRYDIEGNMVQEAGYLTNGTKCSEFRYIYDSYGQQIERKVLLQPEGSDPVGSVRRGYNFQG
;
A
#
# COMPACT_ATOMS: atom_id res chain seq x y z
N LEU A 1 -24.21 -24.89 -8.31
CA LEU A 1 -24.76 -23.65 -8.85
C LEU A 1 -24.72 -22.63 -7.72
N GLY A 2 -23.53 -22.11 -7.47
CA GLY A 2 -23.27 -21.23 -6.35
C GLY A 2 -23.54 -19.77 -6.70
N ASP A 3 -24.34 -19.12 -5.89
CA ASP A 3 -24.58 -17.69 -5.91
C ASP A 3 -23.26 -16.95 -5.75
N VAL A 4 -22.92 -16.20 -6.78
CA VAL A 4 -21.83 -15.21 -6.73
C VAL A 4 -22.23 -14.14 -5.73
N TYR A 5 -21.71 -14.21 -4.51
CA TYR A 5 -21.82 -13.13 -3.53
C TYR A 5 -21.20 -11.87 -4.11
N LYS A 6 -22.05 -10.97 -4.61
CA LYS A 6 -21.71 -9.57 -4.86
C LYS A 6 -21.52 -8.91 -3.50
N ARG A 7 -20.32 -8.97 -2.93
CA ARG A 7 -19.92 -7.96 -1.97
C ARG A 7 -19.61 -6.69 -2.75
N GLN A 8 -20.62 -5.85 -2.89
CA GLN A 8 -20.42 -4.44 -3.16
C GLN A 8 -19.79 -3.84 -1.89
N ASP A 9 -18.51 -3.51 -1.93
CA ASP A 9 -18.01 -2.41 -1.13
C ASP A 9 -18.62 -1.16 -1.74
N ASP A 10 -19.56 -0.53 -1.04
CA ASP A 10 -20.40 0.59 -1.50
C ASP A 10 -19.65 1.84 -1.95
N ASN A 11 -18.31 1.81 -1.95
CA ASN A 11 -17.42 2.91 -2.39
C ASN A 11 -16.40 2.53 -3.48
N GLN A 12 -16.42 1.33 -4.05
CA GLN A 12 -15.45 0.96 -5.08
C GLN A 12 -16.12 0.72 -6.44
N LYS A 13 -15.76 1.57 -7.41
CA LYS A 13 -16.08 1.42 -8.84
C LYS A 13 -15.40 0.20 -9.52
N ASN A 14 -14.86 -0.75 -8.73
CA ASN A 14 -14.02 -1.84 -9.20
C ASN A 14 -14.58 -3.20 -8.78
N PRO A 15 -15.53 -3.78 -9.53
CA PRO A 15 -16.17 -5.04 -9.15
C PRO A 15 -15.18 -6.22 -9.17
N ILE A 16 -15.25 -7.06 -8.13
CA ILE A 16 -14.56 -8.35 -8.06
C ILE A 16 -15.21 -9.30 -9.07
N ARG A 17 -14.39 -9.94 -9.91
CA ARG A 17 -14.83 -10.88 -10.95
C ARG A 17 -14.65 -12.34 -10.56
N LYS A 18 -13.54 -12.67 -9.89
CA LYS A 18 -13.24 -14.04 -9.45
C LYS A 18 -12.71 -14.05 -8.03
N ILE A 19 -13.11 -15.08 -7.30
CA ILE A 19 -12.69 -15.36 -5.92
C ILE A 19 -12.23 -16.82 -5.88
N ASP A 20 -11.15 -17.12 -5.17
CA ASP A 20 -10.67 -18.47 -4.92
C ASP A 20 -11.40 -19.14 -3.75
N GLU A 21 -11.06 -20.41 -3.46
CA GLU A 21 -11.67 -21.19 -2.39
C GLU A 21 -11.41 -20.62 -0.99
N ALA A 22 -10.31 -19.87 -0.79
CA ALA A 22 -9.99 -19.19 0.46
C ALA A 22 -10.73 -17.84 0.61
N GLY A 23 -11.51 -17.44 -0.40
CA GLY A 23 -12.27 -16.20 -0.41
C GLY A 23 -11.45 -14.95 -0.78
N ASN A 24 -10.29 -15.13 -1.40
CA ASN A 24 -9.49 -14.05 -1.94
C ASN A 24 -9.91 -13.73 -3.37
N TRP A 25 -9.98 -12.44 -3.72
CA TRP A 25 -10.19 -12.10 -5.11
C TRP A 25 -8.92 -12.39 -5.93
N THR A 26 -9.09 -13.08 -7.04
CA THR A 26 -8.01 -13.41 -7.98
C THR A 26 -8.10 -12.59 -9.27
N GLU A 27 -9.27 -12.02 -9.54
CA GLU A 27 -9.48 -11.12 -10.67
C GLU A 27 -10.50 -10.04 -10.33
N ARG A 28 -10.20 -8.80 -10.64
CA ARG A 28 -11.14 -7.66 -10.53
C ARG A 28 -10.97 -6.69 -11.70
N PHE A 29 -11.98 -5.87 -11.93
CA PHE A 29 -11.90 -4.74 -12.84
C PHE A 29 -11.36 -3.51 -12.13
N GLU A 30 -10.68 -2.63 -12.85
CA GLU A 30 -10.19 -1.35 -12.32
C GLU A 30 -10.34 -0.23 -13.35
N GLY A 31 -10.88 0.92 -12.89
CA GLY A 31 -11.22 2.06 -13.72
C GLY A 31 -12.35 1.74 -14.70
N CYS A 32 -12.97 2.77 -15.25
CA CYS A 32 -13.95 2.66 -16.33
C CYS A 32 -13.81 3.83 -17.30
N ASN A 33 -14.15 3.60 -18.56
CA ASN A 33 -14.28 4.63 -19.57
C ASN A 33 -15.62 5.38 -19.43
N ALA A 34 -15.87 6.34 -20.29
CA ALA A 34 -17.10 7.13 -20.29
C ALA A 34 -18.38 6.29 -20.50
N SER A 35 -18.27 5.10 -21.13
CA SER A 35 -19.37 4.16 -21.35
C SER A 35 -19.56 3.18 -20.19
N GLY A 36 -18.77 3.30 -19.10
CA GLY A 36 -18.85 2.41 -17.93
C GLY A 36 -18.14 1.07 -18.11
N GLU A 37 -17.41 0.87 -19.20
CA GLU A 37 -16.61 -0.34 -19.44
C GLU A 37 -15.30 -0.29 -18.68
N PRO A 38 -14.80 -1.41 -18.12
CA PRO A 38 -13.56 -1.43 -17.38
C PRO A 38 -12.35 -1.13 -18.26
N ASN A 39 -11.43 -0.33 -17.76
CA ASN A 39 -10.16 -0.02 -18.42
C ASN A 39 -9.12 -1.14 -18.25
N PHE A 40 -9.11 -1.75 -17.05
CA PHE A 40 -8.11 -2.75 -16.68
C PHE A 40 -8.72 -3.95 -15.98
N ILE A 41 -8.07 -5.09 -16.16
CA ILE A 41 -8.25 -6.30 -15.36
C ILE A 41 -7.02 -6.47 -14.49
N ILE A 42 -7.20 -6.50 -13.17
CA ILE A 42 -6.15 -6.84 -12.22
C ILE A 42 -6.28 -8.31 -11.88
N ARG A 43 -5.19 -9.05 -12.03
CA ARG A 43 -5.11 -10.47 -11.69
C ARG A 43 -4.09 -10.72 -10.59
N ARG A 44 -4.43 -11.60 -9.65
CA ARG A 44 -3.54 -12.16 -8.63
C ARG A 44 -3.36 -13.64 -8.86
N ASP A 45 -2.11 -14.08 -8.84
CA ASP A 45 -1.73 -15.47 -8.68
C ASP A 45 -1.25 -15.62 -7.23
N ILE A 46 -1.92 -16.48 -6.44
CA ILE A 46 -1.70 -16.62 -4.99
C ILE A 46 -1.19 -18.03 -4.72
N GLU A 47 -0.02 -18.13 -4.09
CA GLU A 47 0.54 -19.40 -3.62
C GLU A 47 0.35 -19.49 -2.10
N TYR A 48 -0.25 -20.58 -1.63
CA TYR A 48 -0.56 -20.81 -0.23
C TYR A 48 0.50 -21.64 0.47
N ALA A 49 0.77 -21.35 1.74
CA ALA A 49 1.61 -22.10 2.65
C ALA A 49 0.99 -22.17 4.05
N GLY A 50 1.60 -22.88 4.97
CA GLY A 50 1.12 -22.99 6.34
C GLY A 50 1.54 -21.80 7.23
N GLY A 51 0.67 -20.85 7.58
CA GLY A 51 0.98 -19.73 8.50
C GLY A 51 -0.09 -18.64 8.54
N GLY A 52 0.02 -17.67 9.43
CA GLY A 52 -0.86 -16.48 9.53
C GLY A 52 -0.45 -15.39 8.52
N ASN A 53 -1.15 -14.24 8.48
CA ASN A 53 -1.01 -13.25 7.40
C ASN A 53 -0.77 -11.83 7.88
N ASP A 54 0.01 -11.07 7.11
CA ASP A 54 0.16 -9.62 7.22
C ASP A 54 -0.72 -8.91 6.16
N TRP A 55 -1.83 -8.33 6.62
CA TRP A 55 -2.98 -8.00 5.77
C TRP A 55 -3.13 -6.55 5.38
N GLU A 56 -2.39 -5.64 5.99
CA GLU A 56 -2.75 -4.22 5.96
C GLU A 56 -2.68 -3.58 4.56
N LYS A 57 -1.88 -4.13 3.66
CA LYS A 57 -1.72 -3.54 2.31
C LYS A 57 -2.13 -4.46 1.16
N ILE A 58 -2.20 -5.77 1.40
CA ILE A 58 -2.59 -6.78 0.40
C ILE A 58 -3.54 -7.76 1.07
N PRO A 59 -4.84 -7.43 1.16
CA PRO A 59 -5.79 -8.28 1.86
C PRO A 59 -5.94 -9.62 1.12
N VAL A 60 -5.31 -10.65 1.65
CA VAL A 60 -5.41 -12.04 1.22
C VAL A 60 -5.76 -12.91 2.43
N ARG A 61 -6.53 -13.99 2.26
CA ARG A 61 -6.96 -14.91 3.31
C ARG A 61 -6.23 -16.23 3.18
N GLY A 62 -6.12 -16.99 4.28
CA GLY A 62 -5.47 -18.29 4.30
C GLY A 62 -3.95 -18.18 4.50
N LYS A 63 -3.25 -19.27 4.38
CA LYS A 63 -1.81 -19.38 4.62
C LYS A 63 -1.05 -19.07 3.33
N VAL A 64 -0.89 -17.79 3.02
CA VAL A 64 -0.28 -17.32 1.78
C VAL A 64 1.23 -17.27 1.92
N LYS A 65 1.96 -17.85 0.96
CA LYS A 65 3.40 -17.79 0.85
C LYS A 65 3.85 -16.74 -0.15
N LYS A 66 3.14 -16.62 -1.27
CA LYS A 66 3.51 -15.71 -2.35
C LYS A 66 2.27 -15.18 -3.06
N VAL A 67 2.30 -13.91 -3.44
CA VAL A 67 1.30 -13.27 -4.30
C VAL A 67 2.00 -12.57 -5.44
N GLN A 68 1.59 -12.82 -6.66
CA GLN A 68 1.94 -12.03 -7.83
C GLN A 68 0.70 -11.30 -8.34
N GLN A 69 0.79 -9.98 -8.47
CA GLN A 69 -0.30 -9.15 -8.98
C GLN A 69 0.11 -8.48 -10.29
N ARG A 70 -0.71 -8.63 -11.34
CA ARG A 70 -0.49 -8.03 -12.66
C ARG A 70 -1.74 -7.34 -13.17
N SER A 71 -1.55 -6.26 -13.92
CA SER A 71 -2.60 -5.54 -14.63
C SER A 71 -2.62 -5.90 -16.12
N TYR A 72 -3.79 -5.90 -16.72
CA TYR A 72 -4.02 -6.16 -18.13
C TYR A 72 -5.02 -5.15 -18.67
N VAL A 73 -4.88 -4.78 -19.94
CA VAL A 73 -5.89 -4.00 -20.64
C VAL A 73 -7.17 -4.84 -20.73
N ALA A 74 -8.31 -4.23 -20.43
CA ALA A 74 -9.62 -4.86 -20.61
C ALA A 74 -10.09 -4.65 -22.05
N ILE A 75 -10.51 -5.72 -22.73
CA ILE A 75 -11.05 -5.69 -24.10
C ILE A 75 -12.52 -6.07 -24.02
N ALA A 76 -13.42 -5.10 -24.26
CA ALA A 76 -14.84 -5.35 -24.32
C ALA A 76 -15.20 -6.27 -25.50
N LYS A 77 -15.96 -7.33 -25.23
CA LYS A 77 -16.47 -8.30 -26.24
C LYS A 77 -17.99 -8.26 -26.35
N GLY A 78 -18.64 -7.35 -25.64
CA GLY A 78 -20.07 -7.16 -25.63
C GLY A 78 -20.56 -6.60 -24.29
N PRO A 79 -21.86 -6.42 -24.07
CA PRO A 79 -22.41 -5.70 -22.91
C PRO A 79 -22.04 -6.29 -21.53
N GLN A 80 -21.62 -7.56 -21.47
CA GLN A 80 -21.25 -8.24 -20.20
C GLN A 80 -20.01 -9.12 -20.34
N ALA A 81 -19.31 -9.07 -21.47
CA ALA A 81 -18.13 -9.89 -21.72
C ALA A 81 -16.88 -9.03 -21.89
N VAL A 82 -15.86 -9.30 -21.10
CA VAL A 82 -14.57 -8.62 -21.14
C VAL A 82 -13.45 -9.64 -21.19
N ASP A 83 -12.62 -9.55 -22.22
CA ASP A 83 -11.41 -10.35 -22.37
C ASP A 83 -10.18 -9.62 -21.80
N LYS A 84 -9.19 -10.40 -21.43
CA LYS A 84 -7.90 -9.93 -21.02
C LYS A 84 -7.03 -9.63 -22.23
N GLY A 85 -6.66 -8.38 -22.41
CA GLY A 85 -5.72 -7.91 -23.42
C GLY A 85 -4.27 -8.00 -22.97
N GLU A 86 -3.46 -7.10 -23.48
CA GLU A 86 -2.03 -7.01 -23.16
C GLU A 86 -1.78 -6.69 -21.70
N LYS A 87 -0.62 -7.13 -21.20
CA LYS A 87 -0.12 -6.71 -19.87
C LYS A 87 0.09 -5.20 -19.89
N LYS A 88 -0.25 -4.53 -18.78
CA LYS A 88 -0.12 -3.08 -18.66
C LYS A 88 0.44 -2.68 -17.30
N GLY A 89 1.38 -1.72 -17.35
CA GLY A 89 1.95 -1.12 -16.15
C GLY A 89 2.92 -2.02 -15.39
N GLN A 90 3.31 -1.54 -14.22
CA GLN A 90 4.20 -2.27 -13.31
C GLN A 90 3.46 -3.44 -12.67
N PHE A 91 4.20 -4.47 -12.27
CA PHE A 91 3.66 -5.55 -11.45
C PHE A 91 4.55 -5.85 -10.25
N PHE A 92 3.98 -6.53 -9.27
CA PHE A 92 4.58 -6.78 -7.98
C PHE A 92 4.54 -8.27 -7.64
N VAL A 93 5.57 -8.71 -6.94
CA VAL A 93 5.64 -10.03 -6.33
C VAL A 93 5.91 -9.85 -4.84
N TYR A 94 5.08 -10.45 -4.00
CA TYR A 94 5.17 -10.39 -2.54
C TYR A 94 5.44 -11.77 -1.99
N GLU A 95 6.36 -11.90 -1.05
CA GLU A 95 6.61 -13.13 -0.30
C GLU A 95 6.32 -12.89 1.18
N PHE A 96 5.76 -13.91 1.82
CA PHE A 96 5.35 -13.88 3.22
C PHE A 96 6.11 -14.94 4.01
N GLY A 97 6.51 -14.61 5.24
CA GLY A 97 7.12 -15.53 6.18
C GLY A 97 6.12 -16.49 6.81
N GLU A 98 6.59 -17.42 7.64
CA GLU A 98 5.78 -18.42 8.32
C GLU A 98 4.71 -17.80 9.25
N ASN A 99 5.01 -16.63 9.82
CA ASN A 99 4.07 -15.82 10.62
C ASN A 99 3.08 -15.02 9.76
N GLY A 100 3.10 -15.17 8.43
CA GLY A 100 2.23 -14.52 7.47
C GLY A 100 2.53 -13.06 7.20
N ARG A 101 3.63 -12.53 7.70
CA ARG A 101 4.06 -11.16 7.44
C ARG A 101 4.81 -11.07 6.13
N LYS A 102 4.63 -9.98 5.39
CA LYS A 102 5.36 -9.71 4.16
C LYS A 102 6.85 -9.54 4.47
N VAL A 103 7.70 -10.44 3.96
CA VAL A 103 9.15 -10.40 4.18
C VAL A 103 9.91 -9.89 2.97
N LYS A 104 9.29 -9.95 1.77
CA LYS A 104 9.93 -9.51 0.54
C LYS A 104 8.92 -8.95 -0.46
N GLU A 105 9.34 -7.95 -1.21
CA GLU A 105 8.63 -7.39 -2.36
C GLU A 105 9.61 -7.22 -3.52
N GLU A 106 9.19 -7.59 -4.71
CA GLU A 106 9.90 -7.29 -5.94
C GLU A 106 9.00 -6.49 -6.88
N ARG A 107 9.52 -5.42 -7.44
CA ARG A 107 8.84 -4.52 -8.36
C ARG A 107 9.41 -4.67 -9.75
N PHE A 108 8.52 -4.81 -10.72
CA PHE A 108 8.89 -5.05 -12.10
C PHE A 108 8.27 -4.01 -13.03
N THR A 109 8.96 -3.72 -14.14
CA THR A 109 8.38 -2.97 -15.25
C THR A 109 7.30 -3.81 -15.94
N GLU A 110 6.53 -3.19 -16.82
CA GLU A 110 5.59 -3.86 -17.73
C GLU A 110 6.26 -4.98 -18.55
N ALA A 111 7.47 -4.74 -19.02
CA ALA A 111 8.28 -5.70 -19.77
C ALA A 111 8.82 -6.89 -18.93
N GLY A 112 8.64 -6.86 -17.60
CA GLY A 112 9.10 -7.92 -16.72
C GLY A 112 10.53 -7.75 -16.23
N VAL A 113 11.13 -6.57 -16.40
CA VAL A 113 12.46 -6.25 -15.86
C VAL A 113 12.30 -5.86 -14.39
N CYS A 114 13.01 -6.54 -13.49
CA CYS A 114 13.06 -6.17 -12.08
C CYS A 114 13.66 -4.76 -11.95
N ARG A 115 13.03 -3.91 -11.14
CA ARG A 115 13.49 -2.54 -10.84
C ARG A 115 14.04 -2.39 -9.44
N GLU A 116 13.40 -3.07 -8.49
CA GLU A 116 13.68 -2.91 -7.08
C GLU A 116 13.31 -4.18 -6.33
N LYS A 117 14.07 -4.50 -5.30
CA LYS A 117 13.76 -5.54 -4.31
C LYS A 117 13.71 -4.88 -2.93
N ILE A 118 12.73 -5.25 -2.11
CA ILE A 118 12.56 -4.72 -0.77
C ILE A 118 12.48 -5.89 0.20
N GLN A 119 13.17 -5.79 1.33
CA GLN A 119 13.09 -6.74 2.44
C GLN A 119 12.52 -6.04 3.67
N TYR A 120 11.74 -6.78 4.45
CA TYR A 120 11.03 -6.31 5.64
C TYR A 120 11.43 -7.12 6.86
N GLU A 121 11.76 -6.45 7.94
CA GLU A 121 12.06 -7.05 9.24
C GLU A 121 11.09 -6.52 10.28
N TYR A 122 10.74 -7.36 11.26
CA TYR A 122 9.75 -7.05 12.29
C TYR A 122 10.37 -7.25 13.67
N ASN A 123 9.96 -6.42 14.64
CA ASN A 123 10.35 -6.58 16.03
C ASN A 123 9.54 -7.70 16.72
N GLU A 124 9.89 -7.98 17.99
CA GLU A 124 9.24 -9.03 18.80
C GLU A 124 7.72 -8.79 18.99
N ASN A 125 7.29 -7.52 19.01
CA ASN A 125 5.87 -7.15 19.06
C ASN A 125 5.17 -7.27 17.71
N GLY A 126 5.94 -7.59 16.65
CA GLY A 126 5.42 -7.77 15.32
C GLY A 126 5.25 -6.48 14.52
N ASN A 127 5.72 -5.37 14.99
CA ASN A 127 5.75 -4.12 14.24
C ASN A 127 6.92 -4.11 13.26
N LEU A 128 6.75 -3.51 12.08
CA LEU A 128 7.79 -3.34 11.08
C LEU A 128 8.95 -2.54 11.67
N SER A 129 10.12 -3.16 11.84
CA SER A 129 11.30 -2.52 12.43
C SER A 129 12.25 -1.96 11.37
N LYS A 130 12.30 -2.62 10.19
CA LYS A 130 13.20 -2.19 9.12
C LYS A 130 12.64 -2.53 7.74
N GLU A 131 12.93 -1.66 6.77
CA GLU A 131 12.69 -1.84 5.35
C GLU A 131 13.99 -1.56 4.61
N SER A 132 14.49 -2.53 3.84
CA SER A 132 15.74 -2.41 3.10
C SER A 132 15.47 -2.50 1.61
N HIS A 133 15.89 -1.49 0.87
CA HIS A 133 15.72 -1.37 -0.57
C HIS A 133 17.00 -1.74 -1.30
N TYR A 134 16.88 -2.52 -2.36
CA TYR A 134 18.01 -3.00 -3.15
C TYR A 134 17.76 -2.78 -4.64
N THR A 135 18.84 -2.56 -5.37
CA THR A 135 18.82 -2.67 -6.83
C THR A 135 18.46 -4.10 -7.26
N PRO A 136 18.13 -4.35 -8.53
CA PRO A 136 17.97 -5.71 -9.06
C PRO A 136 19.17 -6.62 -8.84
N ALA A 137 20.37 -6.04 -8.87
CA ALA A 137 21.64 -6.74 -8.63
C ALA A 137 21.90 -7.08 -7.15
N GLY A 138 21.02 -6.61 -6.23
CA GLY A 138 21.18 -6.88 -4.79
C GLY A 138 22.06 -5.87 -4.05
N VAL A 139 22.36 -4.72 -4.65
CA VAL A 139 23.10 -3.63 -3.97
C VAL A 139 22.09 -2.83 -3.15
N LEU A 140 22.37 -2.66 -1.84
CA LEU A 140 21.57 -1.82 -0.94
C LEU A 140 21.59 -0.38 -1.43
N THR A 141 20.42 0.28 -1.41
CA THR A 141 20.25 1.69 -1.79
C THR A 141 19.75 2.55 -0.64
N VAL A 142 18.76 2.06 0.11
CA VAL A 142 18.12 2.78 1.21
C VAL A 142 17.71 1.79 2.30
N ASN A 143 17.89 2.18 3.56
CA ASN A 143 17.25 1.56 4.71
C ASN A 143 16.26 2.52 5.34
N LYS A 144 15.16 2.00 5.86
CA LYS A 144 14.24 2.71 6.74
C LYS A 144 14.13 1.96 8.06
N ASN A 145 14.43 2.63 9.16
CA ASN A 145 14.32 2.09 10.51
C ASN A 145 13.16 2.74 11.22
N TYR A 146 12.26 1.93 11.76
CA TYR A 146 11.01 2.34 12.39
C TYR A 146 11.11 2.20 13.91
N GLY A 147 10.74 3.23 14.65
CA GLY A 147 10.67 3.22 16.10
C GLY A 147 9.28 3.55 16.60
N TYR A 148 8.87 2.85 17.65
CA TYR A 148 7.52 2.89 18.21
C TYR A 148 7.53 3.45 19.62
N ASP A 149 6.42 4.01 20.06
CA ASP A 149 6.20 4.38 21.47
C ASP A 149 5.76 3.15 22.29
N LYS A 150 5.54 3.36 23.58
CA LYS A 150 5.12 2.29 24.51
C LYS A 150 3.71 1.76 24.23
N GLU A 151 2.89 2.51 23.53
CA GLU A 151 1.56 2.12 23.06
C GLU A 151 1.61 1.36 21.71
N GLY A 152 2.81 1.17 21.13
CA GLY A 152 3.01 0.48 19.85
C GLY A 152 2.72 1.35 18.61
N ARG A 153 2.56 2.68 18.78
CA ARG A 153 2.32 3.61 17.68
C ARG A 153 3.65 4.06 17.08
N LEU A 154 3.71 4.23 15.76
CA LEU A 154 4.90 4.67 15.05
C LEU A 154 5.34 6.07 15.54
N LYS A 155 6.50 6.15 16.17
CA LYS A 155 7.04 7.39 16.73
C LYS A 155 7.98 8.11 15.78
N HIS A 156 8.80 7.36 15.06
CA HIS A 156 9.71 7.90 14.06
C HIS A 156 10.09 6.87 13.01
N CYS A 157 10.50 7.37 11.84
CA CYS A 157 11.18 6.61 10.80
C CYS A 157 12.48 7.31 10.45
N SER A 158 13.61 6.60 10.49
CA SER A 158 14.91 7.12 10.04
C SER A 158 15.20 6.51 8.67
N ILE A 159 15.50 7.36 7.68
CA ILE A 159 15.88 6.98 6.32
C ILE A 159 17.40 7.10 6.22
N LEU A 160 18.07 6.00 5.86
CA LEU A 160 19.51 5.89 5.79
C LEU A 160 19.93 5.56 4.35
N ASP A 161 21.09 6.06 3.95
CA ASP A 161 21.71 5.71 2.67
C ASP A 161 22.33 4.30 2.67
N ASP A 162 23.05 3.96 1.60
CA ASP A 162 23.75 2.68 1.41
C ASP A 162 24.94 2.49 2.37
N LYS A 163 25.45 3.57 2.98
CA LYS A 163 26.52 3.55 3.97
C LYS A 163 26.00 3.48 5.41
N GLY A 164 24.68 3.61 5.59
CA GLY A 164 24.04 3.64 6.90
C GLY A 164 24.02 5.03 7.55
N GLU A 165 24.29 6.09 6.79
CA GLU A 165 24.19 7.47 7.28
C GLU A 165 22.76 7.94 7.17
N ILE A 166 22.25 8.60 8.23
CA ILE A 166 20.87 9.12 8.24
C ILE A 166 20.78 10.28 7.24
N MET A 167 19.88 10.17 6.28
CA MET A 167 19.54 11.24 5.34
C MET A 167 18.38 12.10 5.83
N GLN A 168 17.36 11.45 6.44
CA GLN A 168 16.14 12.09 6.90
C GLN A 168 15.58 11.33 8.10
N ARG A 169 14.87 12.05 8.95
CA ARG A 169 14.09 11.48 10.05
C ARG A 169 12.67 12.04 10.03
N ASP A 170 11.70 11.17 9.90
CA ASP A 170 10.28 11.51 10.04
C ASP A 170 9.84 11.24 11.47
N VAL A 171 9.04 12.15 12.04
CA VAL A 171 8.52 12.09 13.40
C VAL A 171 7.01 12.21 13.37
N PHE A 172 6.33 11.35 14.12
CA PHE A 172 4.88 11.28 14.20
C PHE A 172 4.40 11.65 15.60
N ARG A 173 3.31 12.40 15.70
CA ARG A 173 2.68 12.78 16.96
C ARG A 173 1.21 12.43 16.97
N TYR A 174 0.73 12.05 18.12
CA TYR A 174 -0.64 11.58 18.34
C TYR A 174 -1.31 12.43 19.41
N ASP A 175 -2.64 12.56 19.32
CA ASP A 175 -3.47 13.10 20.39
C ASP A 175 -3.71 12.04 21.49
N ILE A 176 -4.52 12.42 22.49
CA ILE A 176 -4.81 11.54 23.63
C ILE A 176 -5.73 10.36 23.22
N GLU A 177 -6.51 10.53 22.17
CA GLU A 177 -7.36 9.50 21.58
C GLU A 177 -6.59 8.50 20.70
N GLY A 178 -5.31 8.80 20.41
CA GLY A 178 -4.44 7.96 19.58
C GLY A 178 -4.47 8.28 18.08
N ASN A 179 -5.14 9.34 17.66
CA ASN A 179 -5.13 9.78 16.26
C ASN A 179 -3.81 10.49 15.93
N MET A 180 -3.22 10.22 14.76
CA MET A 180 -2.01 10.90 14.32
C MET A 180 -2.31 12.33 13.91
N VAL A 181 -1.87 13.31 14.69
CA VAL A 181 -2.16 14.74 14.46
C VAL A 181 -1.05 15.48 13.71
N GLN A 182 0.16 14.93 13.68
CA GLN A 182 1.29 15.55 12.98
C GLN A 182 2.27 14.50 12.45
N GLU A 183 2.78 14.77 11.25
CA GLU A 183 3.93 14.13 10.63
C GLU A 183 4.91 15.24 10.21
N ALA A 184 6.20 15.12 10.55
CA ALA A 184 7.22 16.09 10.20
C ALA A 184 8.54 15.41 9.86
N GLY A 185 9.12 15.76 8.72
CA GLY A 185 10.43 15.29 8.26
C GLY A 185 11.53 16.30 8.56
N TYR A 186 12.68 15.79 8.97
CA TYR A 186 13.88 16.56 9.30
C TYR A 186 15.10 16.00 8.58
N LEU A 187 15.89 16.87 7.96
CA LEU A 187 17.20 16.52 7.42
C LEU A 187 18.22 16.35 8.56
N THR A 188 19.39 15.82 8.25
CA THR A 188 20.49 15.59 9.21
C THR A 188 20.97 16.82 9.94
N ASN A 189 20.90 17.99 9.30
CA ASN A 189 21.24 19.29 9.90
C ASN A 189 20.13 19.86 10.80
N GLY A 190 19.05 19.12 11.02
CA GLY A 190 17.90 19.53 11.82
C GLY A 190 16.89 20.43 11.08
N THR A 191 17.13 20.74 9.81
CA THR A 191 16.18 21.50 8.99
C THR A 191 14.92 20.69 8.75
N LYS A 192 13.76 21.26 9.04
CA LYS A 192 12.47 20.65 8.72
C LYS A 192 12.26 20.71 7.20
N CYS A 193 12.07 19.59 6.55
CA CYS A 193 11.84 19.47 5.11
C CYS A 193 10.40 19.14 4.73
N SER A 194 9.59 18.65 5.68
CA SER A 194 8.15 18.42 5.46
C SER A 194 7.37 18.58 6.76
N GLU A 195 6.12 19.02 6.66
CA GLU A 195 5.18 19.02 7.78
C GLU A 195 3.74 18.88 7.29
N PHE A 196 3.03 17.91 7.87
CA PHE A 196 1.60 17.67 7.66
C PHE A 196 0.88 17.69 9.00
N ARG A 197 -0.35 18.21 9.01
CA ARG A 197 -1.27 18.12 10.16
C ARG A 197 -2.58 17.48 9.75
N TYR A 198 -3.14 16.72 10.65
CA TYR A 198 -4.37 15.96 10.45
C TYR A 198 -5.40 16.44 11.46
N ILE A 199 -6.63 16.62 11.03
CA ILE A 199 -7.76 17.05 11.84
C ILE A 199 -8.83 15.97 11.77
N TYR A 200 -9.39 15.65 12.92
CA TYR A 200 -10.39 14.59 13.06
C TYR A 200 -11.69 15.18 13.60
N ASP A 201 -12.81 14.54 13.31
CA ASP A 201 -14.10 14.84 13.93
C ASP A 201 -14.23 14.12 15.29
N SER A 202 -15.39 14.33 15.95
CA SER A 202 -15.68 13.71 17.26
C SER A 202 -15.81 12.17 17.20
N TYR A 203 -15.86 11.58 16.03
CA TYR A 203 -15.91 10.14 15.79
C TYR A 203 -14.55 9.54 15.43
N GLY A 204 -13.47 10.35 15.45
CA GLY A 204 -12.13 9.91 15.06
C GLY A 204 -11.93 9.74 13.55
N GLN A 205 -12.83 10.30 12.72
CA GLN A 205 -12.67 10.27 11.27
C GLN A 205 -11.84 11.48 10.82
N GLN A 206 -10.81 11.23 10.01
CA GLN A 206 -9.99 12.30 9.46
C GLN A 206 -10.80 13.15 8.47
N ILE A 207 -11.04 14.40 8.81
CA ILE A 207 -11.79 15.37 7.99
C ILE A 207 -10.91 16.31 7.19
N GLU A 208 -9.66 16.55 7.64
CA GLU A 208 -8.75 17.44 6.92
C GLU A 208 -7.29 16.97 7.06
N ARG A 209 -6.50 17.15 6.00
CA ARG A 209 -5.05 17.07 5.99
C ARG A 209 -4.49 18.41 5.50
N LYS A 210 -3.75 19.10 6.35
CA LYS A 210 -3.05 20.36 6.00
C LYS A 210 -1.61 20.05 5.65
N VAL A 211 -1.16 20.58 4.52
CA VAL A 211 0.25 20.59 4.14
C VAL A 211 0.83 21.92 4.57
N LEU A 212 1.77 21.92 5.51
CA LEU A 212 2.41 23.14 6.04
C LEU A 212 3.78 23.37 5.40
N LEU A 213 4.49 22.27 5.08
CA LEU A 213 5.79 22.29 4.42
C LEU A 213 5.91 21.03 3.57
N GLN A 214 6.37 21.17 2.32
CA GLN A 214 6.65 20.05 1.39
C GLN A 214 8.13 20.04 1.00
N PRO A 215 8.70 18.85 0.72
CA PRO A 215 10.02 18.75 0.11
C PRO A 215 10.08 19.53 -1.23
N GLU A 216 11.20 20.14 -1.52
CA GLU A 216 11.43 20.79 -2.83
C GLU A 216 11.26 19.76 -3.96
N GLY A 217 10.56 20.16 -5.04
CA GLY A 217 10.30 19.31 -6.20
C GLY A 217 9.14 18.34 -6.06
N SER A 218 8.40 18.34 -4.95
CA SER A 218 7.13 17.60 -4.84
C SER A 218 5.98 18.40 -5.46
N ASP A 219 5.05 17.70 -6.14
CA ASP A 219 3.83 18.32 -6.66
C ASP A 219 3.06 19.03 -5.54
N PRO A 220 2.52 20.24 -5.75
CA PRO A 220 1.78 20.98 -4.77
C PRO A 220 0.47 20.23 -4.44
N VAL A 221 0.49 19.44 -3.38
CA VAL A 221 -0.69 18.82 -2.83
C VAL A 221 -1.37 19.81 -1.89
N GLY A 222 -2.39 20.50 -2.38
CA GLY A 222 -3.22 21.39 -1.57
C GLY A 222 -3.86 20.63 -0.39
N SER A 223 -4.41 21.36 0.58
CA SER A 223 -5.16 20.77 1.67
C SER A 223 -6.36 19.98 1.12
N VAL A 224 -6.40 18.69 1.41
CA VAL A 224 -7.53 17.84 1.03
C VAL A 224 -8.53 17.83 2.18
N ARG A 225 -9.70 18.47 1.98
CA ARG A 225 -10.86 18.33 2.87
C ARG A 225 -11.72 17.20 2.35
N ARG A 226 -12.01 16.22 3.18
CA ARG A 226 -13.07 15.25 2.91
C ARG A 226 -14.38 15.85 3.43
N GLY A 227 -15.18 16.42 2.53
CA GLY A 227 -16.56 16.83 2.85
C GLY A 227 -17.45 15.58 2.94
N TYR A 228 -17.93 15.26 4.12
CA TYR A 228 -19.06 14.35 4.26
C TYR A 228 -20.33 15.19 4.07
N ASN A 229 -21.02 15.01 2.95
CA ASN A 229 -22.39 15.52 2.81
C ASN A 229 -23.30 14.65 3.67
N PHE A 230 -23.69 15.16 4.84
CA PHE A 230 -24.88 14.70 5.53
C PHE A 230 -26.07 15.16 4.70
N GLN A 231 -26.60 14.32 3.84
CA GLN A 231 -28.00 14.38 3.46
C GLN A 231 -28.73 13.49 4.46
N GLY A 232 -29.57 14.15 5.30
CA GLY A 232 -30.45 13.54 6.28
C GLY A 232 -31.52 12.65 5.67
#